data_c6692234fb0593f83a4a3a0c9dc9b91e
#
_entry.id   c6692234fb0593f83a4a3a0c9dc9b91e
#
_cell.length_a   1.000
_cell.length_b   1.000
_cell.length_c   1.000
_cell.angle_alpha   90.00
_cell.angle_beta   90.00
_cell.angle_gamma   90.00
#
_symmetry.space_group_name_H-M   'P 1'
#
loop_
_entity.id
_entity.type
_entity.pdbx_description
1 polymer ?
#
loop_
_entity_poly.entity_id
_entity_poly.type
_entity_poly.pdbx_seq_one_letter_code
_entity_poly.pdbx_strand_id
1 'polypeptide(L)'
;VYGFLHEAHPKPLANHAPERTFYITSASKCMMPSMRTGFIVAPEGFVDPVAGAVRTTTWMAGPIAAELMARWVEDGTAAEMIEWHQHESRARLDIAKGILRDQKFRSLPGSYHIWLSLPSPKTADQIVEAAHVRGVRLISSVPFTVGGDPAPHALRLCLGSPERRQDLEKALGVV
;
A
#
# COMPACT_ATOMS: atom_id res chain seq x y z
N VAL A 1 -0.50 3.54 -6.49
CA VAL A 1 -1.12 3.53 -5.16
C VAL A 1 -0.13 3.99 -4.09
N TYR A 2 1.10 3.52 -4.10
CA TYR A 2 2.15 3.89 -3.12
C TYR A 2 3.23 4.82 -3.70
N GLY A 3 2.97 5.47 -4.82
CA GLY A 3 3.92 6.39 -5.45
C GLY A 3 4.37 7.52 -4.54
N PHE A 4 3.50 8.00 -3.68
CA PHE A 4 3.78 9.07 -2.70
C PHE A 4 4.92 8.72 -1.71
N LEU A 5 5.26 7.44 -1.52
CA LEU A 5 6.38 7.03 -0.64
C LEU A 5 7.75 7.25 -1.28
N HIS A 6 7.81 7.52 -2.57
CA HIS A 6 9.06 7.75 -3.30
C HIS A 6 9.29 9.23 -3.55
N GLU A 7 10.49 9.74 -3.28
CA GLU A 7 10.88 11.12 -3.54
C GLU A 7 10.89 11.45 -5.04
N ALA A 8 11.36 10.50 -5.84
CA ALA A 8 11.38 10.62 -7.30
C ALA A 8 10.58 9.46 -7.91
N HIS A 9 9.39 9.75 -8.39
CA HIS A 9 8.59 8.80 -9.16
C HIS A 9 8.32 9.35 -10.56
N PRO A 10 8.19 8.47 -11.56
CA PRO A 10 7.89 8.92 -12.92
C PRO A 10 6.53 9.63 -12.95
N LYS A 11 6.41 10.61 -13.82
CA LYS A 11 5.13 11.29 -14.04
C LYS A 11 4.06 10.26 -14.45
N PRO A 12 2.83 10.36 -13.93
CA PRO A 12 1.73 9.50 -14.35
C PRO A 12 1.50 9.55 -15.86
N LEU A 13 1.01 8.47 -16.43
CA LEU A 13 0.66 8.43 -17.87
C LEU A 13 -0.32 9.53 -18.27
N ALA A 14 -1.19 9.95 -17.36
CA ALA A 14 -2.11 11.06 -17.57
C ALA A 14 -1.41 12.40 -17.88
N ASN A 15 -0.14 12.58 -17.48
CA ASN A 15 0.65 13.76 -17.87
C ASN A 15 1.15 13.71 -19.32
N HIS A 16 1.20 12.52 -19.94
CA HIS A 16 1.71 12.29 -21.28
C HIS A 16 0.60 12.08 -22.32
N ALA A 17 -0.54 11.53 -21.90
CA ALA A 17 -1.67 11.22 -22.74
C ALA A 17 -2.99 11.44 -21.98
N PRO A 18 -3.31 12.71 -21.57
CA PRO A 18 -4.50 13.00 -20.76
C PRO A 18 -5.81 12.65 -21.51
N GLU A 19 -5.81 12.76 -22.84
CA GLU A 19 -6.99 12.52 -23.70
C GLU A 19 -7.47 11.05 -23.72
N ARG A 20 -6.66 10.11 -23.19
CA ARG A 20 -6.97 8.66 -23.18
C ARG A 20 -6.56 7.95 -21.89
N THR A 21 -6.27 8.73 -20.85
CA THR A 21 -5.83 8.15 -19.56
C THR A 21 -6.82 8.52 -18.47
N PHE A 22 -7.38 7.52 -17.81
CA PHE A 22 -8.10 7.69 -16.53
C PHE A 22 -7.09 7.60 -15.40
N TYR A 23 -6.89 8.69 -14.68
CA TYR A 23 -6.02 8.70 -13.50
C TYR A 23 -6.84 8.49 -12.24
N ILE A 24 -6.55 7.42 -11.50
CA ILE A 24 -7.27 7.04 -10.29
C ILE A 24 -6.33 7.08 -9.11
N THR A 25 -6.72 7.79 -8.04
CA THR A 25 -6.00 7.84 -6.78
C THR A 25 -6.97 7.84 -5.60
N SER A 26 -6.46 7.69 -4.38
CA SER A 26 -7.29 7.73 -3.17
C SER A 26 -6.51 8.20 -1.96
N ALA A 27 -7.22 8.77 -0.99
CA ALA A 27 -6.69 9.15 0.31
C ALA A 27 -6.33 7.95 1.20
N SER A 28 -6.87 6.77 0.90
CA SER A 28 -6.77 5.60 1.79
C SER A 28 -5.35 5.14 2.10
N LYS A 29 -4.36 5.47 1.28
CA LYS A 29 -2.98 5.02 1.45
C LYS A 29 -2.02 6.14 1.81
N CYS A 30 -2.31 7.37 1.40
CA CYS A 30 -1.44 8.53 1.66
C CYS A 30 -1.88 9.39 2.85
N MET A 31 -3.12 9.24 3.27
CA MET A 31 -3.67 9.96 4.43
C MET A 31 -4.24 8.93 5.43
N MET A 32 -5.51 8.57 5.29
CA MET A 32 -6.21 7.73 6.25
C MET A 32 -7.15 6.74 5.54
N PRO A 33 -7.03 5.42 5.82
CA PRO A 33 -7.88 4.40 5.20
C PRO A 33 -9.38 4.59 5.45
N SER A 34 -9.75 5.14 6.61
CA SER A 34 -11.16 5.37 7.01
C SER A 34 -11.88 6.44 6.18
N MET A 35 -11.16 7.31 5.46
CA MET A 35 -11.76 8.33 4.60
C MET A 35 -12.59 7.74 3.46
N ARG A 36 -12.26 6.55 2.99
CA ARG A 36 -12.99 5.83 1.93
C ARG A 36 -13.28 6.68 0.69
N THR A 37 -12.43 7.67 0.42
CA THR A 37 -12.59 8.61 -0.68
C THR A 37 -11.49 8.40 -1.71
N GLY A 38 -11.89 8.36 -2.97
CA GLY A 38 -11.01 8.30 -4.13
C GLY A 38 -11.33 9.41 -5.13
N PHE A 39 -10.39 9.63 -6.02
CA PHE A 39 -10.48 10.63 -7.08
C PHE A 39 -10.25 9.95 -8.42
N ILE A 40 -11.00 10.36 -9.41
CA ILE A 40 -10.80 9.97 -10.79
C ILE A 40 -10.71 11.24 -11.66
N VAL A 41 -9.62 11.35 -12.40
CA VAL A 41 -9.47 12.35 -13.47
C VAL A 41 -9.70 11.60 -14.77
N ALA A 42 -10.75 11.97 -15.48
CA ALA A 42 -11.15 11.36 -16.73
C ALA A 42 -10.79 12.25 -17.92
N PRO A 43 -10.58 11.71 -19.12
CA PRO A 43 -10.52 12.50 -20.36
C PRO A 43 -11.81 13.32 -20.52
N GLU A 44 -11.71 14.50 -21.15
CA GLU A 44 -12.80 15.49 -21.24
C GLU A 44 -14.13 14.88 -21.69
N GLY A 45 -14.13 14.06 -22.74
CA GLY A 45 -15.34 13.40 -23.25
C GLY A 45 -15.93 12.31 -22.35
N PHE A 46 -15.30 11.95 -21.24
CA PHE A 46 -15.72 10.90 -20.30
C PHE A 46 -16.13 11.41 -18.92
N VAL A 47 -16.06 12.72 -18.66
CA VAL A 47 -16.39 13.29 -17.35
C VAL A 47 -17.84 12.99 -16.96
N ASP A 48 -18.80 13.28 -17.86
CA ASP A 48 -20.24 13.04 -17.59
C ASP A 48 -20.57 11.54 -17.47
N PRO A 49 -20.08 10.64 -18.35
CA PRO A 49 -20.24 9.20 -18.17
C PRO A 49 -19.70 8.69 -16.82
N VAL A 50 -18.52 9.15 -16.39
CA VAL A 50 -17.94 8.77 -15.09
C VAL A 50 -18.79 9.30 -13.94
N ALA A 51 -19.22 10.55 -13.99
CA ALA A 51 -20.12 11.12 -12.98
C ALA A 51 -21.46 10.37 -12.90
N GLY A 52 -21.98 9.95 -14.06
CA GLY A 52 -23.17 9.08 -14.14
C GLY A 52 -22.95 7.72 -13.50
N ALA A 53 -21.80 7.07 -13.74
CA ALA A 53 -21.44 5.81 -13.13
C ALA A 53 -21.29 5.90 -11.61
N VAL A 54 -20.71 6.98 -11.09
CA VAL A 54 -20.65 7.23 -9.64
C VAL A 54 -22.04 7.33 -9.05
N ARG A 55 -22.94 8.11 -9.69
CA ARG A 55 -24.34 8.25 -9.21
C ARG A 55 -25.09 6.93 -9.18
N THR A 56 -24.90 6.09 -10.18
CA THR A 56 -25.63 4.81 -10.26
C THR A 56 -25.08 3.71 -9.37
N THR A 57 -23.84 3.84 -8.89
CA THR A 57 -23.19 2.82 -8.03
C THR A 57 -23.22 3.21 -6.56
N THR A 58 -22.68 4.36 -6.22
CA THR A 58 -22.50 4.80 -4.82
C THR A 58 -23.20 6.09 -4.51
N TRP A 59 -23.92 6.68 -5.47
CA TRP A 59 -24.55 7.99 -5.42
C TRP A 59 -23.53 9.12 -5.33
N MET A 60 -22.68 9.15 -4.28
CA MET A 60 -21.60 10.12 -4.08
C MET A 60 -20.57 9.59 -3.08
N ALA A 61 -19.41 10.21 -3.02
CA ALA A 61 -18.51 10.07 -1.87
C ALA A 61 -19.13 10.67 -0.60
N GLY A 62 -18.70 10.23 0.58
CA GLY A 62 -19.19 10.79 1.85
C GLY A 62 -18.85 12.28 1.96
N PRO A 63 -19.86 13.21 2.06
CA PRO A 63 -19.60 14.65 2.01
C PRO A 63 -18.65 15.13 3.11
N ILE A 64 -18.78 14.58 4.33
CA ILE A 64 -17.91 14.95 5.46
C ILE A 64 -16.45 14.58 5.17
N ALA A 65 -16.21 13.40 4.63
CA ALA A 65 -14.85 12.97 4.28
C ALA A 65 -14.28 13.82 3.15
N ALA A 66 -15.08 14.15 2.14
CA ALA A 66 -14.68 15.00 1.03
C ALA A 66 -14.30 16.41 1.50
N GLU A 67 -15.13 17.04 2.35
CA GLU A 67 -14.86 18.36 2.91
C GLU A 67 -13.61 18.37 3.80
N LEU A 68 -13.46 17.36 4.67
CA LEU A 68 -12.28 17.25 5.53
C LEU A 68 -11.01 17.11 4.70
N MET A 69 -11.04 16.32 3.63
CA MET A 69 -9.89 16.17 2.74
C MET A 69 -9.56 17.47 1.99
N ALA A 70 -10.58 18.22 1.53
CA ALA A 70 -10.36 19.49 0.88
C ALA A 70 -9.61 20.45 1.82
N ARG A 71 -10.04 20.56 3.07
CA ARG A 71 -9.38 21.38 4.10
C ARG A 71 -7.95 20.93 4.37
N TRP A 72 -7.71 19.62 4.51
CA TRP A 72 -6.35 19.10 4.73
C TRP A 72 -5.40 19.35 3.56
N VAL A 73 -5.91 19.41 2.34
CA VAL A 73 -5.13 19.80 1.16
C VAL A 73 -4.84 21.30 1.18
N GLU A 74 -5.82 22.12 1.53
CA GLU A 74 -5.71 23.58 1.54
C GLU A 74 -4.82 24.11 2.68
N ASP A 75 -4.91 23.52 3.87
CA ASP A 75 -4.17 23.95 5.07
C ASP A 75 -2.77 23.30 5.21
N GLY A 76 -2.43 22.36 4.33
CA GLY A 76 -1.13 21.67 4.33
C GLY A 76 -1.09 20.37 5.14
N THR A 77 -2.09 20.04 5.93
CA THR A 77 -2.14 18.81 6.74
C THR A 77 -1.93 17.55 5.89
N ALA A 78 -2.48 17.50 4.66
CA ALA A 78 -2.27 16.38 3.75
C ALA A 78 -0.80 16.19 3.38
N ALA A 79 -0.06 17.28 3.16
CA ALA A 79 1.36 17.23 2.85
C ALA A 79 2.18 16.71 4.06
N GLU A 80 1.89 17.20 5.25
CA GLU A 80 2.52 16.73 6.50
C GLU A 80 2.28 15.24 6.76
N MET A 81 1.07 14.75 6.51
CA MET A 81 0.74 13.33 6.62
C MET A 81 1.55 12.48 5.63
N ILE A 82 1.72 12.94 4.39
CA ILE A 82 2.53 12.27 3.37
C ILE A 82 3.99 12.21 3.80
N GLU A 83 4.58 13.31 4.27
CA GLU A 83 5.94 13.35 4.78
C GLU A 83 6.13 12.40 5.96
N TRP A 84 5.18 12.39 6.90
CA TRP A 84 5.20 11.45 8.02
C TRP A 84 5.23 10.00 7.54
N HIS A 85 4.37 9.65 6.57
CA HIS A 85 4.35 8.30 5.99
C HIS A 85 5.67 7.94 5.30
N GLN A 86 6.31 8.88 4.61
CA GLN A 86 7.61 8.67 3.98
C GLN A 86 8.70 8.40 5.01
N HIS A 87 8.76 9.18 6.07
CA HIS A 87 9.72 8.99 7.16
C HIS A 87 9.49 7.67 7.90
N GLU A 88 8.25 7.39 8.26
CA GLU A 88 7.90 6.19 9.00
C GLU A 88 8.15 4.91 8.18
N SER A 89 7.80 4.92 6.91
CA SER A 89 8.03 3.75 6.05
C SER A 89 9.52 3.44 5.86
N ARG A 90 10.37 4.46 5.74
CA ARG A 90 11.84 4.28 5.67
C ARG A 90 12.38 3.69 6.96
N ALA A 91 12.01 4.26 8.10
CA ALA A 91 12.47 3.78 9.39
C ALA A 91 12.08 2.32 9.64
N ARG A 92 10.84 1.94 9.31
CA ARG A 92 10.37 0.56 9.41
C ARG A 92 11.06 -0.39 8.44
N LEU A 93 11.34 0.06 7.24
CA LEU A 93 12.11 -0.72 6.28
C LEU A 93 13.56 -0.95 6.74
N ASP A 94 14.18 0.03 7.36
CA ASP A 94 15.55 -0.10 7.87
C ASP A 94 15.62 -1.04 9.09
N ILE A 95 14.63 -1.02 9.97
CA ILE A 95 14.46 -2.04 11.02
C ILE A 95 14.37 -3.44 10.39
N ALA A 96 13.52 -3.59 9.37
CA ALA A 96 13.33 -4.88 8.72
C ALA A 96 14.59 -5.37 8.00
N LYS A 97 15.35 -4.48 7.34
CA LYS A 97 16.66 -4.83 6.74
C LYS A 97 17.67 -5.30 7.78
N GLY A 98 17.68 -4.67 8.96
CA GLY A 98 18.56 -5.07 10.06
C GLY A 98 18.25 -6.49 10.58
N ILE A 99 16.98 -6.80 10.75
CA ILE A 99 16.54 -8.11 11.28
C ILE A 99 16.64 -9.20 10.21
N LEU A 100 16.24 -8.91 8.98
CA LEU A 100 16.19 -9.87 7.87
C LEU A 100 17.49 -9.90 7.03
N ARG A 101 18.61 -9.38 7.54
CA ARG A 101 19.87 -9.22 6.79
C ARG A 101 20.39 -10.50 6.14
N ASP A 102 20.12 -11.65 6.75
CA ASP A 102 20.58 -12.96 6.29
C ASP A 102 19.52 -13.68 5.42
N GLN A 103 18.40 -13.01 5.16
CA GLN A 103 17.27 -13.52 4.37
C GLN A 103 17.24 -12.91 2.98
N LYS A 104 16.76 -13.68 2.00
CA LYS A 104 16.59 -13.19 0.64
C LYS A 104 15.22 -12.51 0.49
N PHE A 105 15.21 -11.20 0.34
CA PHE A 105 13.98 -10.45 0.13
C PHE A 105 14.10 -9.37 -0.94
N ARG A 106 12.93 -8.87 -1.40
CA ARG A 106 12.80 -7.72 -2.29
C ARG A 106 11.90 -6.68 -1.64
N SER A 107 12.25 -5.42 -1.78
CA SER A 107 11.44 -4.27 -1.41
C SER A 107 11.83 -3.07 -2.27
N LEU A 108 10.90 -2.14 -2.47
CA LEU A 108 11.22 -0.84 -3.03
C LEU A 108 11.65 0.11 -1.91
N PRO A 109 12.52 1.10 -2.18
CA PRO A 109 12.88 2.12 -1.21
C PRO A 109 11.64 2.78 -0.61
N GLY A 110 11.58 2.89 0.72
CA GLY A 110 10.44 3.47 1.42
C GLY A 110 9.14 2.64 1.39
N SER A 111 9.15 1.41 0.89
CA SER A 111 7.94 0.58 0.83
C SER A 111 7.56 0.03 2.22
N TYR A 112 6.25 0.01 2.50
CA TYR A 112 5.70 -0.76 3.62
C TYR A 112 5.64 -2.27 3.38
N HIS A 113 6.04 -2.75 2.19
CA HIS A 113 5.94 -4.16 1.84
C HIS A 113 7.29 -4.75 1.51
N ILE A 114 7.52 -5.95 2.04
CA ILE A 114 8.65 -6.81 1.72
C ILE A 114 8.12 -8.11 1.11
N TRP A 115 8.77 -8.55 0.05
CA TRP A 115 8.59 -9.87 -0.53
C TRP A 115 9.74 -10.76 -0.08
N LEU A 116 9.48 -11.59 0.93
CA LEU A 116 10.47 -12.49 1.53
C LEU A 116 10.44 -13.83 0.82
N SER A 117 11.56 -14.21 0.20
CA SER A 117 11.73 -15.54 -0.39
C SER A 117 12.04 -16.56 0.69
N LEU A 118 11.35 -17.69 0.67
CA LEU A 118 11.54 -18.74 1.67
C LEU A 118 12.51 -19.80 1.15
N PRO A 119 13.42 -20.30 2.00
CA PRO A 119 14.22 -21.46 1.66
C PRO A 119 13.35 -22.72 1.62
N SER A 120 13.55 -23.58 0.62
CA SER A 120 13.03 -24.95 0.66
C SER A 120 13.63 -25.70 1.88
N PRO A 121 12.88 -26.55 2.59
CA PRO A 121 11.66 -27.27 2.22
C PRO A 121 10.37 -26.80 2.90
N LYS A 122 10.40 -25.77 3.73
CA LYS A 122 9.18 -25.33 4.42
C LYS A 122 8.23 -24.63 3.44
N THR A 123 6.96 -25.01 3.45
CA THR A 123 5.94 -24.34 2.67
C THR A 123 5.60 -23.00 3.31
N ALA A 124 5.16 -22.03 2.49
CA ALA A 124 4.71 -20.72 2.99
C ALA A 124 3.60 -20.88 4.04
N ASP A 125 2.69 -21.83 3.84
CA ASP A 125 1.57 -22.08 4.75
C ASP A 125 2.01 -22.58 6.13
N GLN A 126 3.04 -23.43 6.19
CA GLN A 126 3.62 -23.89 7.46
C GLN A 126 4.22 -22.73 8.27
N ILE A 127 4.86 -21.78 7.60
CA ILE A 127 5.43 -20.60 8.26
C ILE A 127 4.30 -19.64 8.69
N VAL A 128 3.29 -19.44 7.86
CA VAL A 128 2.11 -18.63 8.19
C VAL A 128 1.42 -19.18 9.45
N GLU A 129 1.20 -20.48 9.53
CA GLU A 129 0.59 -21.14 10.69
C GLU A 129 1.46 -21.02 11.94
N ALA A 130 2.76 -21.30 11.84
CA ALA A 130 3.69 -21.17 12.96
C ALA A 130 3.79 -19.73 13.51
N ALA A 131 3.73 -18.74 12.62
CA ALA A 131 3.70 -17.33 12.99
C ALA A 131 2.35 -16.94 13.64
N HIS A 132 1.24 -17.47 13.12
CA HIS A 132 -0.10 -17.23 13.65
C HIS A 132 -0.22 -17.68 15.11
N VAL A 133 0.28 -18.87 15.43
CA VAL A 133 0.35 -19.38 16.83
C VAL A 133 1.12 -18.43 17.75
N ARG A 134 2.09 -17.69 17.21
CA ARG A 134 2.89 -16.68 17.94
C ARG A 134 2.29 -15.27 17.87
N GLY A 135 1.04 -15.13 17.40
CA GLY A 135 0.34 -13.86 17.32
C GLY A 135 0.73 -12.96 16.12
N VAL A 136 1.48 -13.49 15.14
CA VAL A 136 1.89 -12.75 13.95
C VAL A 136 1.11 -13.22 12.73
N ARG A 137 0.42 -12.29 12.05
CA ARG A 137 -0.31 -12.57 10.81
C ARG A 137 0.58 -12.30 9.61
N LEU A 138 0.80 -13.33 8.81
CA LEU A 138 1.55 -13.26 7.55
C LEU A 138 0.63 -13.59 6.38
N ILE A 139 1.05 -13.19 5.17
CA ILE A 139 0.32 -13.50 3.94
C ILE A 139 1.28 -14.25 3.01
N SER A 140 0.88 -15.46 2.61
CA SER A 140 1.61 -16.26 1.62
C SER A 140 1.52 -15.62 0.23
N SER A 141 2.33 -16.11 -0.70
CA SER A 141 2.34 -15.66 -2.10
C SER A 141 1.08 -16.01 -2.88
N VAL A 142 0.29 -16.98 -2.42
CA VAL A 142 -0.87 -17.53 -3.13
C VAL A 142 -1.85 -16.45 -3.62
N PRO A 143 -2.31 -15.48 -2.79
CA PRO A 143 -3.23 -14.44 -3.24
C PRO A 143 -2.68 -13.49 -4.31
N PHE A 144 -1.37 -13.56 -4.59
CA PHE A 144 -0.68 -12.70 -5.57
C PHE A 144 -0.28 -13.46 -6.83
N THR A 145 -0.61 -14.74 -6.89
CA THR A 145 -0.31 -15.58 -8.05
C THR A 145 -1.40 -15.44 -9.10
N VAL A 146 -1.00 -15.27 -10.35
CA VAL A 146 -1.92 -15.12 -11.50
C VAL A 146 -1.68 -16.29 -12.45
N GLY A 147 -2.77 -16.81 -13.02
CA GLY A 147 -2.70 -17.94 -13.94
C GLY A 147 -2.66 -19.29 -13.23
N GLY A 148 -2.16 -20.31 -13.92
CA GLY A 148 -2.09 -21.70 -13.42
C GLY A 148 -0.72 -22.12 -12.87
N ASP A 149 0.23 -21.20 -12.78
CA ASP A 149 1.56 -21.50 -12.28
C ASP A 149 1.55 -21.72 -10.75
N PRO A 150 2.44 -22.58 -10.22
CA PRO A 150 2.61 -22.74 -8.78
C PRO A 150 3.01 -21.42 -8.12
N ALA A 151 2.40 -21.11 -6.97
CA ALA A 151 2.75 -19.94 -6.20
C ALA A 151 4.23 -20.00 -5.76
N PRO A 152 4.99 -18.90 -5.89
CA PRO A 152 6.39 -18.87 -5.46
C PRO A 152 6.49 -19.11 -3.94
N HIS A 153 7.56 -19.75 -3.49
CA HIS A 153 7.84 -19.92 -2.06
C HIS A 153 8.24 -18.59 -1.43
N ALA A 154 7.25 -17.81 -1.06
CA ALA A 154 7.46 -16.46 -0.53
C ALA A 154 6.33 -16.01 0.39
N LEU A 155 6.61 -14.98 1.18
CA LEU A 155 5.67 -14.27 2.04
C LEU A 155 5.67 -12.78 1.68
N ARG A 156 4.50 -12.15 1.76
CA ARG A 156 4.42 -10.70 1.80
C ARG A 156 4.34 -10.24 3.25
N LEU A 157 5.33 -9.47 3.68
CA LEU A 157 5.33 -8.81 4.97
C LEU A 157 4.82 -7.38 4.82
N CYS A 158 3.91 -6.95 5.70
CA CYS A 158 3.40 -5.58 5.78
C CYS A 158 3.98 -4.87 6.99
N LEU A 159 4.95 -4.00 6.79
CA LEU A 159 5.66 -3.28 7.85
C LEU A 159 4.80 -2.19 8.50
N GLY A 160 3.74 -1.74 7.82
CA GLY A 160 2.82 -0.72 8.32
C GLY A 160 1.70 -1.24 9.22
N SER A 161 1.55 -2.56 9.40
CA SER A 161 0.47 -3.14 10.21
C SER A 161 0.67 -3.01 11.73
N PRO A 162 1.87 -3.23 12.30
CA PRO A 162 2.09 -3.01 13.71
C PRO A 162 1.98 -1.53 14.08
N GLU A 163 1.34 -1.23 15.22
CA GLU A 163 1.14 0.15 15.65
C GLU A 163 2.47 0.83 15.97
N ARG A 164 3.33 0.17 16.73
CA ARG A 164 4.63 0.70 17.15
C ARG A 164 5.78 -0.03 16.46
N ARG A 165 6.93 0.66 16.30
CA ARG A 165 8.16 0.06 15.74
C ARG A 165 8.65 -1.13 16.57
N GLN A 166 8.53 -1.09 17.90
CA GLN A 166 8.88 -2.21 18.78
C GLN A 166 8.04 -3.46 18.52
N ASP A 167 6.76 -3.29 18.19
CA ASP A 167 5.88 -4.41 17.86
C ASP A 167 6.24 -5.01 16.48
N LEU A 168 6.70 -4.14 15.54
CA LEU A 168 7.27 -4.59 14.29
C LEU A 168 8.55 -5.42 14.50
N GLU A 169 9.47 -4.96 15.35
CA GLU A 169 10.71 -5.69 15.67
C GLU A 169 10.40 -7.08 16.23
N LYS A 170 9.48 -7.16 17.21
CA LYS A 170 9.04 -8.44 17.78
C LYS A 170 8.42 -9.36 16.74
N ALA A 171 7.54 -8.82 15.89
CA ALA A 171 6.88 -9.59 14.84
C ALA A 171 7.86 -10.13 13.80
N LEU A 172 8.85 -9.32 13.40
CA LEU A 172 9.90 -9.75 12.47
C LEU A 172 10.84 -10.81 13.09
N GLY A 173 11.06 -10.76 14.39
CA GLY A 173 11.84 -11.79 15.09
C GLY A 173 11.16 -13.16 15.18
N VAL A 174 9.88 -13.26 14.82
CA VAL A 174 9.13 -14.53 14.72
C VAL A 174 9.29 -15.19 13.35
N VAL A 175 9.62 -14.39 12.31
CA VAL A 175 9.72 -14.82 10.92
C VAL A 175 11.09 -15.38 10.60
#